data_f6274a5afb447b18bb06d882aab2ec79
#
_entry.id   f6274a5afb447b18bb06d882aab2ec79
#
_cell.length_a   1.000
_cell.length_b   1.000
_cell.length_c   1.000
_cell.angle_alpha   90.00
_cell.angle_beta   90.00
_cell.angle_gamma   90.00
#
_symmetry.space_group_name_H-M   'P 1'
#
loop_
_entity.id
_entity.type
_entity.pdbx_description
1 polymer ?
#
loop_
_entity_poly.entity_id
_entity_poly.type
_entity_poly.pdbx_seq_one_letter_code
_entity_poly.pdbx_strand_id
1 'polypeptide(L)'
;MEKEKRILVGMSGGIDSSATCIMLQEQGYEVVGVTMRTWDIPSHFSTPEQEQPDEILEAKALAERLGIEHHVADVREEFRNVIVQYFIDEYMKGRTPNPCVMCNPLFKERILCEWADRTGCAQIATGHYCRLEDRKEHRYIVTGDDPTKDQSYFLWKLPQEILKRMVFPLGGMTKTEVRAYLAEKGFEAKAKGGESMEVCFIDKDYRDFLREHCPDIDERIGTGWFVDSKGLKLGQHKGFAYYTIGQRKGLEIALGRPAYVLKINPAKNTVMLGDAEQLKAEYMLVEDINVIDLQELQECPDLSVRIRYRSRPIPCQVILLDEGHLLVKFKAEASAITPGQSAVFYDKGRVLGGGFIAFQQGIKKLIAENEERKHVLSST
;
A
#
# COMPACT_ATOMS: atom_id res chain seq x y z
N MET A 1 -19.47 8.36 30.62
CA MET A 1 -18.25 9.23 30.53
C MET A 1 -16.92 8.47 30.52
N GLU A 2 -16.85 7.19 30.94
CA GLU A 2 -15.57 6.42 31.00
C GLU A 2 -15.15 5.77 29.68
N LYS A 3 -16.07 5.47 28.76
CA LYS A 3 -15.76 4.80 27.48
C LYS A 3 -14.95 5.63 26.47
N GLU A 4 -14.94 6.96 26.57
CA GLU A 4 -14.25 7.84 25.61
C GLU A 4 -12.72 7.85 25.77
N LYS A 5 -12.19 7.34 26.88
CA LYS A 5 -10.74 7.30 27.14
C LYS A 5 -10.10 5.93 26.92
N ARG A 6 -10.87 4.92 26.47
CA ARG A 6 -10.32 3.59 26.18
C ARG A 6 -10.02 3.46 24.70
N ILE A 7 -8.79 3.09 24.36
CA ILE A 7 -8.30 3.00 22.98
C ILE A 7 -7.59 1.69 22.71
N LEU A 8 -7.88 1.06 21.57
CA LEU A 8 -7.19 -0.15 21.12
C LEU A 8 -6.00 0.22 20.24
N VAL A 9 -4.83 -0.35 20.53
CA VAL A 9 -3.60 -0.15 19.77
C VAL A 9 -3.20 -1.44 19.06
N GLY A 10 -2.99 -1.35 17.74
CA GLY A 10 -2.36 -2.42 16.97
C GLY A 10 -0.87 -2.50 17.33
N MET A 11 -0.47 -3.54 18.06
CA MET A 11 0.89 -3.77 18.52
C MET A 11 1.61 -4.77 17.60
N SER A 12 2.64 -4.32 16.89
CA SER A 12 3.46 -5.18 16.02
C SER A 12 4.76 -5.64 16.69
N GLY A 13 4.97 -5.34 17.97
CA GLY A 13 6.26 -5.57 18.62
C GLY A 13 7.36 -4.58 18.17
N GLY A 14 7.16 -3.76 17.15
CA GLY A 14 8.12 -2.82 16.60
C GLY A 14 8.20 -1.48 17.35
N ILE A 15 9.14 -0.64 16.92
CA ILE A 15 9.42 0.71 17.46
C ILE A 15 8.17 1.58 17.50
N ASP A 16 7.45 1.65 16.37
CA ASP A 16 6.37 2.61 16.17
C ASP A 16 5.13 2.30 17.02
N SER A 17 4.74 1.02 17.07
CA SER A 17 3.63 0.59 17.92
C SER A 17 3.96 0.75 19.42
N SER A 18 5.23 0.57 19.80
CA SER A 18 5.69 0.79 21.16
C SER A 18 5.57 2.25 21.58
N ALA A 19 6.05 3.17 20.74
CA ALA A 19 5.92 4.61 20.97
C ALA A 19 4.45 5.04 21.04
N THR A 20 3.62 4.50 20.14
CA THR A 20 2.17 4.76 20.13
C THR A 20 1.51 4.42 21.46
N CYS A 21 1.80 3.24 22.05
CA CYS A 21 1.24 2.83 23.34
C CYS A 21 1.64 3.80 24.46
N ILE A 22 2.93 4.13 24.55
CA ILE A 22 3.45 5.01 25.61
C ILE A 22 2.87 6.41 25.49
N MET A 23 2.84 6.99 24.29
CA MET A 23 2.28 8.32 24.05
C MET A 23 0.80 8.42 24.42
N LEU A 24 0.01 7.39 24.09
CA LEU A 24 -1.41 7.38 24.43
C LEU A 24 -1.65 7.21 25.94
N GLN A 25 -0.85 6.40 26.64
CA GLN A 25 -0.92 6.34 28.11
C GLN A 25 -0.57 7.71 28.76
N GLU A 26 0.45 8.41 28.26
CA GLU A 26 0.81 9.74 28.75
C GLU A 26 -0.28 10.78 28.48
N GLN A 27 -1.07 10.60 27.43
CA GLN A 27 -2.25 11.42 27.14
C GLN A 27 -3.47 11.05 27.99
N GLY A 28 -3.33 10.05 28.87
CA GLY A 28 -4.36 9.63 29.81
C GLY A 28 -5.38 8.64 29.23
N TYR A 29 -5.05 7.98 28.12
CA TYR A 29 -5.88 6.87 27.60
C TYR A 29 -5.62 5.58 28.40
N GLU A 30 -6.68 4.81 28.62
CA GLU A 30 -6.61 3.40 28.97
C GLU A 30 -6.34 2.62 27.68
N VAL A 31 -5.10 2.15 27.51
CA VAL A 31 -4.64 1.46 26.30
C VAL A 31 -4.90 -0.04 26.42
N VAL A 32 -5.51 -0.60 25.39
CA VAL A 32 -5.62 -2.06 25.15
C VAL A 32 -4.80 -2.40 23.94
N GLY A 33 -3.95 -3.41 24.02
CA GLY A 33 -3.11 -3.87 22.92
C GLY A 33 -3.70 -5.07 22.19
N VAL A 34 -3.57 -5.12 20.87
CA VAL A 34 -3.79 -6.33 20.08
C VAL A 34 -2.67 -6.56 19.10
N THR A 35 -2.10 -7.77 19.10
CA THR A 35 -1.13 -8.22 18.09
C THR A 35 -1.79 -9.23 17.18
N MET A 36 -1.76 -8.95 15.86
CA MET A 36 -2.26 -9.88 14.86
C MET A 36 -1.15 -10.83 14.42
N ARG A 37 -1.33 -12.12 14.59
CA ARG A 37 -0.50 -13.15 13.98
C ARG A 37 -1.03 -13.41 12.57
N THR A 38 -0.43 -12.74 11.58
CA THR A 38 -0.89 -12.77 10.18
C THR A 38 -0.18 -13.82 9.35
N TRP A 39 1.13 -14.00 9.59
CA TRP A 39 2.00 -14.88 8.83
C TRP A 39 3.20 -15.30 9.67
N ASP A 40 3.65 -16.53 9.50
CA ASP A 40 4.85 -17.02 10.18
C ASP A 40 6.00 -17.06 9.18
N ILE A 41 7.01 -16.23 9.38
CA ILE A 41 8.26 -16.24 8.62
C ILE A 41 9.29 -16.99 9.45
N PRO A 42 9.95 -18.04 8.92
CA PRO A 42 10.92 -18.84 9.69
C PRO A 42 12.04 -18.02 10.35
N SER A 43 12.50 -16.95 9.70
CA SER A 43 13.53 -16.06 10.25
C SER A 43 13.06 -15.20 11.43
N HIS A 44 11.78 -15.19 11.75
CA HIS A 44 11.18 -14.48 12.88
C HIS A 44 11.06 -15.33 14.15
N PHE A 45 11.67 -16.50 14.16
CA PHE A 45 11.73 -17.37 15.34
C PHE A 45 13.18 -17.53 15.78
N SER A 46 13.49 -17.11 17.01
CA SER A 46 14.85 -17.17 17.55
C SER A 46 15.31 -18.60 17.83
N THR A 47 14.36 -19.51 18.11
CA THR A 47 14.64 -20.95 18.32
C THR A 47 13.61 -21.83 17.63
N PRO A 48 13.95 -23.07 17.23
CA PRO A 48 13.02 -24.01 16.60
C PRO A 48 11.83 -24.43 17.46
N GLU A 49 11.99 -24.41 18.78
CA GLU A 49 10.97 -24.82 19.75
C GLU A 49 9.98 -23.70 20.08
N GLN A 50 10.21 -22.50 19.55
CA GLN A 50 9.39 -21.33 19.82
C GLN A 50 8.02 -21.46 19.13
N GLU A 51 6.95 -21.28 19.88
CA GLU A 51 5.58 -21.41 19.34
C GLU A 51 5.06 -20.14 18.66
N GLN A 52 5.64 -18.98 18.98
CA GLN A 52 5.22 -17.68 18.48
C GLN A 52 6.43 -16.88 17.97
N PRO A 53 6.28 -16.09 16.90
CA PRO A 53 7.36 -15.25 16.40
C PRO A 53 7.79 -14.18 17.41
N ASP A 54 9.03 -13.74 17.30
CA ASP A 54 9.68 -12.80 18.22
C ASP A 54 8.89 -11.51 18.41
N GLU A 55 8.26 -11.00 17.37
CA GLU A 55 7.46 -9.77 17.43
C GLU A 55 6.26 -9.89 18.39
N ILE A 56 5.64 -11.08 18.44
CA ILE A 56 4.53 -11.32 19.39
C ILE A 56 5.05 -11.36 20.81
N LEU A 57 6.19 -12.02 21.04
CA LEU A 57 6.82 -12.09 22.36
C LEU A 57 7.27 -10.70 22.84
N GLU A 58 7.83 -9.90 21.94
CA GLU A 58 8.20 -8.52 22.21
C GLU A 58 6.99 -7.62 22.53
N ALA A 59 5.88 -7.80 21.81
CA ALA A 59 4.65 -7.07 22.10
C ALA A 59 4.07 -7.43 23.45
N LYS A 60 4.08 -8.71 23.82
CA LYS A 60 3.65 -9.19 25.15
C LYS A 60 4.52 -8.60 26.27
N ALA A 61 5.84 -8.69 26.13
CA ALA A 61 6.79 -8.15 27.12
C ALA A 61 6.62 -6.63 27.31
N LEU A 62 6.37 -5.89 26.20
CA LEU A 62 6.06 -4.47 26.28
C LEU A 62 4.75 -4.23 27.03
N ALA A 63 3.70 -4.96 26.70
CA ALA A 63 2.39 -4.82 27.35
C ALA A 63 2.47 -5.08 28.86
N GLU A 64 3.17 -6.14 29.28
CA GLU A 64 3.44 -6.44 30.69
C GLU A 64 4.17 -5.29 31.38
N ARG A 65 5.23 -4.76 30.77
CA ARG A 65 6.02 -3.64 31.33
C ARG A 65 5.19 -2.37 31.49
N LEU A 66 4.24 -2.11 30.56
CA LEU A 66 3.39 -0.93 30.57
C LEU A 66 2.07 -1.12 31.37
N GLY A 67 1.79 -2.34 31.85
CA GLY A 67 0.54 -2.67 32.50
C GLY A 67 -0.68 -2.59 31.56
N ILE A 68 -0.49 -2.90 30.28
CA ILE A 68 -1.53 -2.85 29.24
C ILE A 68 -2.19 -4.23 29.12
N GLU A 69 -3.54 -4.26 29.07
CA GLU A 69 -4.30 -5.44 28.64
C GLU A 69 -3.90 -5.78 27.20
N HIS A 70 -3.48 -7.04 26.94
CA HIS A 70 -2.96 -7.43 25.64
C HIS A 70 -3.56 -8.73 25.12
N HIS A 71 -3.95 -8.74 23.86
CA HIS A 71 -4.51 -9.88 23.16
C HIS A 71 -3.68 -10.26 21.94
N VAL A 72 -3.70 -11.54 21.58
CA VAL A 72 -3.14 -12.03 20.31
C VAL A 72 -4.28 -12.58 19.46
N ALA A 73 -4.46 -12.00 18.31
CA ALA A 73 -5.42 -12.45 17.30
C ALA A 73 -4.69 -13.34 16.28
N ASP A 74 -4.94 -14.64 16.31
CA ASP A 74 -4.45 -15.53 15.25
C ASP A 74 -5.40 -15.45 14.04
N VAL A 75 -4.91 -14.84 12.98
CA VAL A 75 -5.68 -14.52 11.78
C VAL A 75 -4.96 -15.00 10.51
N ARG A 76 -4.04 -15.98 10.65
CA ARG A 76 -3.19 -16.50 9.57
C ARG A 76 -3.99 -17.09 8.42
N GLU A 77 -5.05 -17.84 8.71
CA GLU A 77 -5.89 -18.46 7.68
C GLU A 77 -6.61 -17.40 6.86
N GLU A 78 -7.25 -16.43 7.52
CA GLU A 78 -7.94 -15.34 6.84
C GLU A 78 -6.96 -14.47 6.03
N PHE A 79 -5.79 -14.16 6.59
CA PHE A 79 -4.74 -13.39 5.90
C PHE A 79 -4.27 -14.09 4.63
N ARG A 80 -4.05 -15.40 4.70
CA ARG A 80 -3.71 -16.23 3.52
C ARG A 80 -4.78 -16.13 2.44
N ASN A 81 -6.03 -16.33 2.81
CA ASN A 81 -7.14 -16.38 1.87
C ASN A 81 -7.46 -15.03 1.24
N VAL A 82 -7.25 -13.92 1.96
CA VAL A 82 -7.61 -12.58 1.47
C VAL A 82 -6.39 -11.87 0.86
N ILE A 83 -5.29 -11.76 1.59
CA ILE A 83 -4.17 -10.88 1.19
C ILE A 83 -3.13 -11.62 0.36
N VAL A 84 -2.74 -12.84 0.77
CA VAL A 84 -1.75 -13.62 0.01
C VAL A 84 -2.35 -14.10 -1.30
N GLN A 85 -3.62 -14.54 -1.30
CA GLN A 85 -4.30 -14.95 -2.51
C GLN A 85 -4.46 -13.78 -3.49
N TYR A 86 -4.88 -12.59 -3.01
CA TYR A 86 -4.90 -11.37 -3.82
C TYR A 86 -3.53 -11.08 -4.47
N PHE A 87 -2.45 -11.20 -3.70
CA PHE A 87 -1.10 -10.98 -4.20
C PHE A 87 -0.74 -11.92 -5.35
N ILE A 88 -1.00 -13.22 -5.18
CA ILE A 88 -0.76 -14.24 -6.22
C ILE A 88 -1.61 -13.97 -7.45
N ASP A 89 -2.91 -13.72 -7.27
CA ASP A 89 -3.86 -13.50 -8.37
C ASP A 89 -3.50 -12.29 -9.22
N GLU A 90 -3.03 -11.21 -8.61
CA GLU A 90 -2.62 -10.01 -9.37
C GLU A 90 -1.38 -10.28 -10.23
N TYR A 91 -0.37 -11.00 -9.71
CA TYR A 91 0.77 -11.42 -10.53
C TYR A 91 0.37 -12.37 -11.65
N MET A 92 -0.56 -13.29 -11.40
CA MET A 92 -1.11 -14.18 -12.43
C MET A 92 -1.93 -13.44 -13.50
N LYS A 93 -2.45 -12.26 -13.21
CA LYS A 93 -3.05 -11.33 -14.18
C LYS A 93 -2.02 -10.45 -14.89
N GLY A 94 -0.71 -10.54 -14.56
CA GLY A 94 0.35 -9.67 -15.10
C GLY A 94 0.33 -8.25 -14.52
N ARG A 95 -0.25 -8.08 -13.33
CA ARG A 95 -0.29 -6.82 -12.57
C ARG A 95 0.76 -6.87 -11.46
N THR A 96 1.17 -5.73 -10.98
CA THR A 96 2.08 -5.62 -9.82
C THR A 96 1.27 -5.16 -8.62
N PRO A 97 0.92 -6.06 -7.67
CA PRO A 97 0.04 -5.74 -6.56
C PRO A 97 0.63 -4.74 -5.56
N ASN A 98 -0.26 -4.08 -4.84
CA ASN A 98 0.05 -3.34 -3.62
C ASN A 98 -0.76 -3.95 -2.45
N PRO A 99 -0.27 -5.05 -1.83
CA PRO A 99 -1.05 -5.78 -0.83
C PRO A 99 -1.34 -4.94 0.41
N CYS A 100 -0.49 -3.99 0.79
CA CYS A 100 -0.71 -3.14 1.96
C CYS A 100 -1.98 -2.27 1.84
N VAL A 101 -2.29 -1.79 0.62
CA VAL A 101 -3.50 -1.01 0.37
C VAL A 101 -4.77 -1.83 0.54
N MET A 102 -4.72 -3.11 0.18
CA MET A 102 -5.84 -4.04 0.39
C MET A 102 -5.90 -4.52 1.84
N CYS A 103 -4.73 -4.74 2.45
CA CYS A 103 -4.63 -5.23 3.83
C CYS A 103 -5.23 -4.23 4.84
N ASN A 104 -4.95 -2.94 4.71
CA ASN A 104 -5.42 -1.96 5.67
C ASN A 104 -6.97 -1.99 5.82
N PRO A 105 -7.80 -1.68 4.79
CA PRO A 105 -9.25 -1.64 4.97
C PRO A 105 -9.90 -3.01 5.17
N LEU A 106 -9.49 -4.01 4.38
CA LEU A 106 -10.19 -5.30 4.35
C LEU A 106 -9.81 -6.24 5.49
N PHE A 107 -8.66 -6.01 6.10
CA PHE A 107 -8.10 -6.93 7.08
C PHE A 107 -7.68 -6.23 8.36
N LYS A 108 -6.60 -5.44 8.33
CA LYS A 108 -5.95 -4.92 9.51
C LYS A 108 -6.84 -3.99 10.33
N GLU A 109 -7.34 -2.92 9.73
CA GLU A 109 -8.14 -1.92 10.46
C GLU A 109 -9.55 -2.46 10.78
N ARG A 110 -10.10 -3.36 9.96
CA ARG A 110 -11.34 -4.07 10.27
C ARG A 110 -11.19 -4.93 11.53
N ILE A 111 -10.12 -5.74 11.63
CA ILE A 111 -9.86 -6.57 12.81
C ILE A 111 -9.63 -5.69 14.04
N LEU A 112 -8.89 -4.56 13.90
CA LEU A 112 -8.74 -3.62 15.01
C LEU A 112 -10.11 -3.07 15.48
N CYS A 113 -11.01 -2.73 14.55
CA CYS A 113 -12.36 -2.29 14.91
C CYS A 113 -13.16 -3.38 15.65
N GLU A 114 -13.11 -4.63 15.17
CA GLU A 114 -13.78 -5.76 15.80
C GLU A 114 -13.26 -6.02 17.23
N TRP A 115 -11.95 -5.94 17.44
CA TRP A 115 -11.35 -6.09 18.77
C TRP A 115 -11.66 -4.88 19.66
N ALA A 116 -11.70 -3.67 19.10
CA ALA A 116 -12.09 -2.48 19.84
C ALA A 116 -13.53 -2.62 20.37
N ASP A 117 -14.44 -3.14 19.54
CA ASP A 117 -15.83 -3.38 19.95
C ASP A 117 -15.92 -4.43 21.06
N ARG A 118 -15.15 -5.52 20.98
CA ARG A 118 -15.09 -6.59 21.99
C ARG A 118 -14.52 -6.10 23.32
N THR A 119 -13.54 -5.21 23.26
CA THR A 119 -12.86 -4.68 24.47
C THR A 119 -13.42 -3.36 24.98
N GLY A 120 -14.48 -2.84 24.35
CA GLY A 120 -15.16 -1.62 24.74
C GLY A 120 -14.37 -0.33 24.43
N CYS A 121 -13.47 -0.37 23.44
CA CYS A 121 -12.71 0.77 22.95
C CYS A 121 -13.50 1.53 21.88
N ALA A 122 -13.64 2.86 22.02
CA ALA A 122 -14.30 3.67 21.00
C ALA A 122 -13.38 3.96 19.80
N GLN A 123 -12.08 4.04 20.04
CA GLN A 123 -11.05 4.42 19.07
C GLN A 123 -10.04 3.29 18.87
N ILE A 124 -9.37 3.33 17.72
CA ILE A 124 -8.25 2.46 17.37
C ILE A 124 -7.03 3.31 17.01
N ALA A 125 -5.84 2.85 17.32
CA ALA A 125 -4.61 3.55 16.97
C ALA A 125 -3.57 2.60 16.38
N THR A 126 -2.75 3.14 15.50
CA THR A 126 -1.62 2.45 14.88
C THR A 126 -0.41 3.37 14.79
N GLY A 127 0.77 2.79 14.63
CA GLY A 127 2.03 3.52 14.47
C GLY A 127 2.28 4.06 13.06
N HIS A 128 1.24 4.37 12.27
CA HIS A 128 1.42 4.95 10.94
C HIS A 128 1.88 6.41 11.03
N TYR A 129 2.82 6.78 10.16
CA TYR A 129 3.31 8.16 9.99
C TYR A 129 2.40 8.91 9.02
N CYS A 130 1.26 9.32 9.50
CA CYS A 130 0.31 10.20 8.81
C CYS A 130 -0.52 10.95 9.85
N ARG A 131 -1.22 11.98 9.42
CA ARG A 131 -2.11 12.80 10.26
C ARG A 131 -3.55 12.68 9.78
N LEU A 132 -4.47 13.15 10.59
CA LEU A 132 -5.88 13.26 10.27
C LEU A 132 -6.30 14.72 10.31
N GLU A 133 -7.16 15.11 9.37
CA GLU A 133 -7.79 16.43 9.29
C GLU A 133 -9.29 16.23 9.13
N ASP A 134 -10.07 16.84 10.03
CA ASP A 134 -11.52 16.91 9.90
C ASP A 134 -11.89 18.14 9.08
N ARG A 135 -12.64 17.97 7.99
CA ARG A 135 -13.10 19.06 7.15
C ARG A 135 -14.53 18.79 6.68
N LYS A 136 -15.45 19.71 6.99
CA LYS A 136 -16.89 19.51 6.80
C LYS A 136 -17.35 18.21 7.52
N GLU A 137 -17.93 17.28 6.77
CA GLU A 137 -18.44 16.00 7.30
C GLU A 137 -17.45 14.84 7.13
N HIS A 138 -16.28 15.10 6.53
CA HIS A 138 -15.30 14.09 6.17
C HIS A 138 -14.03 14.19 7.01
N ARG A 139 -13.43 13.05 7.25
CA ARG A 139 -12.09 12.91 7.82
C ARG A 139 -11.11 12.50 6.73
N TYR A 140 -10.04 13.27 6.61
CA TYR A 140 -8.99 13.07 5.60
C TYR A 140 -7.71 12.59 6.24
N ILE A 141 -7.00 11.73 5.51
CA ILE A 141 -5.61 11.40 5.80
C ILE A 141 -4.74 12.52 5.22
N VAL A 142 -3.77 12.96 6.00
CA VAL A 142 -2.77 13.95 5.59
C VAL A 142 -1.38 13.34 5.76
N THR A 143 -0.45 13.71 4.88
CA THR A 143 0.94 13.26 4.96
C THR A 143 1.54 13.56 6.34
N GLY A 144 2.37 12.64 6.84
CA GLY A 144 3.14 12.84 8.07
C GLY A 144 4.22 13.89 7.91
N ASP A 145 4.75 14.36 9.04
CA ASP A 145 5.82 15.38 9.07
C ASP A 145 7.18 14.80 8.66
N ASP A 146 7.36 13.48 8.72
CA ASP A 146 8.52 12.80 8.13
C ASP A 146 8.24 12.37 6.68
N PRO A 147 8.76 13.10 5.67
CA PRO A 147 8.51 12.79 4.27
C PRO A 147 9.14 11.45 3.82
N THR A 148 10.11 10.92 4.61
CA THR A 148 10.78 9.65 4.31
C THR A 148 10.01 8.44 4.85
N LYS A 149 9.10 8.68 5.82
CA LYS A 149 8.28 7.67 6.50
C LYS A 149 6.78 7.86 6.27
N ASP A 150 6.34 8.89 5.55
CA ASP A 150 4.94 9.11 5.23
C ASP A 150 4.28 7.86 4.65
N GLN A 151 3.22 7.40 5.30
CA GLN A 151 2.48 6.18 4.95
C GLN A 151 1.06 6.47 4.45
N SER A 152 0.71 7.73 4.23
CA SER A 152 -0.59 8.14 3.71
C SER A 152 -0.98 7.44 2.40
N TYR A 153 0.04 7.10 1.56
CA TYR A 153 -0.12 6.36 0.31
C TYR A 153 -0.78 4.98 0.47
N PHE A 154 -0.64 4.31 1.61
CA PHE A 154 -1.18 2.97 1.84
C PHE A 154 -2.59 2.97 2.44
N LEU A 155 -3.13 4.14 2.78
CA LEU A 155 -4.36 4.29 3.55
C LEU A 155 -5.53 4.89 2.75
N TRP A 156 -5.32 5.24 1.48
CA TRP A 156 -6.33 5.92 0.65
C TRP A 156 -7.65 5.16 0.52
N LYS A 157 -7.61 3.84 0.67
CA LYS A 157 -8.79 2.97 0.51
C LYS A 157 -9.58 2.80 1.82
N LEU A 158 -9.16 3.42 2.94
CA LEU A 158 -9.90 3.36 4.21
C LEU A 158 -11.26 4.06 4.09
N PRO A 159 -12.35 3.38 4.48
CA PRO A 159 -13.68 4.00 4.50
C PRO A 159 -13.84 4.97 5.67
N GLN A 160 -14.76 5.92 5.54
CA GLN A 160 -14.97 7.01 6.51
C GLN A 160 -15.32 6.51 7.92
N GLU A 161 -16.10 5.42 8.03
CA GLU A 161 -16.47 4.82 9.31
C GLU A 161 -15.25 4.29 10.09
N ILE A 162 -14.25 3.77 9.41
CA ILE A 162 -12.99 3.35 10.03
C ILE A 162 -12.15 4.59 10.36
N LEU A 163 -11.99 5.53 9.41
CA LEU A 163 -11.21 6.76 9.62
C LEU A 163 -11.69 7.56 10.83
N LYS A 164 -12.99 7.62 11.09
CA LYS A 164 -13.56 8.32 12.25
C LYS A 164 -13.13 7.72 13.59
N ARG A 165 -12.73 6.46 13.62
CA ARG A 165 -12.22 5.77 14.82
C ARG A 165 -10.70 5.81 14.94
N MET A 166 -9.97 6.14 13.85
CA MET A 166 -8.51 6.10 13.80
C MET A 166 -7.85 7.23 14.57
N VAL A 167 -6.71 6.91 15.18
CA VAL A 167 -5.76 7.88 15.78
C VAL A 167 -4.35 7.49 15.33
N PHE A 168 -3.57 8.48 14.89
CA PHE A 168 -2.19 8.30 14.43
C PHE A 168 -1.25 9.19 15.26
N PRO A 169 -0.78 8.74 16.43
CA PRO A 169 0.02 9.58 17.33
C PRO A 169 1.36 10.02 16.75
N LEU A 170 1.92 9.24 15.81
CA LEU A 170 3.26 9.49 15.25
C LEU A 170 3.25 10.45 14.05
N GLY A 171 2.09 10.90 13.60
CA GLY A 171 1.98 11.72 12.38
C GLY A 171 2.72 13.05 12.41
N GLY A 172 2.92 13.63 13.60
CA GLY A 172 3.66 14.87 13.81
C GLY A 172 5.12 14.67 14.23
N MET A 173 5.68 13.47 14.08
CA MET A 173 7.05 13.14 14.51
C MET A 173 7.86 12.55 13.36
N THR A 174 9.15 12.85 13.36
CA THR A 174 10.12 12.13 12.54
C THR A 174 10.53 10.81 13.19
N LYS A 175 11.01 9.85 12.41
CA LYS A 175 11.52 8.58 12.92
C LYS A 175 12.65 8.75 13.95
N THR A 176 13.47 9.77 13.76
CA THR A 176 14.57 10.11 14.69
C THR A 176 14.00 10.56 16.03
N GLU A 177 12.97 11.38 16.03
CA GLU A 177 12.30 11.83 17.26
C GLU A 177 11.60 10.68 17.98
N VAL A 178 10.94 9.76 17.25
CA VAL A 178 10.33 8.57 17.83
C VAL A 178 11.37 7.67 18.52
N ARG A 179 12.55 7.49 17.91
CA ARG A 179 13.66 6.75 18.52
C ARG A 179 14.20 7.44 19.77
N ALA A 180 14.40 8.76 19.72
CA ALA A 180 14.83 9.56 20.86
C ALA A 180 13.82 9.48 22.01
N TYR A 181 12.53 9.62 21.70
CA TYR A 181 11.45 9.50 22.67
C TYR A 181 11.46 8.13 23.37
N LEU A 182 11.58 7.02 22.63
CA LEU A 182 11.66 5.68 23.23
C LEU A 182 12.89 5.51 24.13
N ALA A 183 14.03 6.04 23.72
CA ALA A 183 15.25 5.99 24.55
C ALA A 183 15.06 6.78 25.88
N GLU A 184 14.46 7.98 25.82
CA GLU A 184 14.14 8.77 27.02
C GLU A 184 13.19 8.04 27.96
N LYS A 185 12.25 7.25 27.43
CA LYS A 185 11.33 6.41 28.24
C LYS A 185 11.96 5.10 28.75
N GLY A 186 13.25 4.89 28.55
CA GLY A 186 13.98 3.71 29.03
C GLY A 186 13.81 2.47 28.15
N PHE A 187 13.55 2.66 26.85
CA PHE A 187 13.44 1.60 25.85
C PHE A 187 14.58 1.67 24.83
N GLU A 188 15.84 1.89 25.26
CA GLU A 188 17.01 2.11 24.39
C GLU A 188 17.28 0.92 23.45
N ALA A 189 17.09 -0.32 23.91
CA ALA A 189 17.26 -1.51 23.09
C ALA A 189 16.24 -1.51 21.93
N LYS A 190 14.98 -1.15 22.23
CA LYS A 190 13.91 -1.01 21.22
C LYS A 190 14.20 0.10 20.24
N ALA A 191 14.67 1.25 20.72
CA ALA A 191 15.01 2.41 19.91
C ALA A 191 16.10 2.11 18.85
N LYS A 192 16.96 1.12 19.10
CA LYS A 192 18.04 0.67 18.19
C LYS A 192 17.59 -0.44 17.21
N GLY A 193 16.38 -0.96 17.36
CA GLY A 193 15.86 -2.07 16.54
C GLY A 193 15.83 -1.77 15.04
N GLY A 194 15.84 -2.82 14.24
CA GLY A 194 15.68 -2.77 12.79
C GLY A 194 14.26 -2.34 12.36
N GLU A 195 14.09 -2.14 11.08
CA GLU A 195 12.80 -1.86 10.45
C GLU A 195 12.55 -2.86 9.33
N SER A 196 11.34 -3.37 9.24
CA SER A 196 10.91 -4.13 8.07
C SER A 196 10.74 -3.18 6.89
N MET A 197 11.43 -3.46 5.78
CA MET A 197 11.44 -2.61 4.59
C MET A 197 10.59 -3.17 3.45
N GLU A 198 10.10 -4.39 3.58
CA GLU A 198 9.42 -5.16 2.53
C GLU A 198 8.00 -5.56 2.93
N VAL A 199 7.32 -6.28 2.06
CA VAL A 199 5.99 -6.83 2.31
C VAL A 199 6.08 -7.85 3.46
N CYS A 200 5.23 -7.70 4.48
CA CYS A 200 5.33 -8.36 5.78
C CYS A 200 5.23 -9.91 5.76
N PHE A 201 4.93 -10.53 4.64
CA PHE A 201 4.88 -11.99 4.47
C PHE A 201 5.90 -12.53 3.46
N ILE A 202 6.80 -11.69 2.95
CA ILE A 202 7.84 -12.07 2.00
C ILE A 202 9.20 -11.91 2.67
N ASP A 203 9.91 -13.01 2.87
CA ASP A 203 11.22 -13.01 3.55
C ASP A 203 12.35 -12.49 2.63
N LYS A 204 12.30 -12.83 1.32
CA LYS A 204 13.40 -12.53 0.38
C LYS A 204 12.91 -11.96 -0.94
N ASP A 205 12.63 -12.81 -1.92
CA ASP A 205 12.20 -12.44 -3.26
C ASP A 205 10.76 -12.90 -3.50
N TYR A 206 9.92 -12.01 -4.04
CA TYR A 206 8.52 -12.33 -4.32
C TYR A 206 8.36 -13.48 -5.33
N ARG A 207 9.35 -13.70 -6.20
CA ARG A 207 9.33 -14.77 -7.19
C ARG A 207 9.47 -16.14 -6.53
N ASP A 208 10.32 -16.23 -5.51
CA ASP A 208 10.48 -17.46 -4.72
C ASP A 208 9.22 -17.70 -3.89
N PHE A 209 8.65 -16.64 -3.30
CA PHE A 209 7.38 -16.71 -2.62
C PHE A 209 6.24 -17.21 -3.54
N LEU A 210 6.16 -16.71 -4.77
CA LEU A 210 5.16 -17.20 -5.74
C LEU A 210 5.33 -18.69 -6.05
N ARG A 211 6.56 -19.19 -6.22
CA ARG A 211 6.82 -20.63 -6.46
C ARG A 211 6.46 -21.48 -5.25
N GLU A 212 6.75 -21.00 -4.04
CA GLU A 212 6.44 -21.72 -2.80
C GLU A 212 4.94 -21.85 -2.57
N HIS A 213 4.18 -20.79 -2.82
CA HIS A 213 2.75 -20.74 -2.53
C HIS A 213 1.83 -21.00 -3.73
N CYS A 214 2.39 -21.11 -4.92
CA CYS A 214 1.73 -21.55 -6.15
C CYS A 214 2.65 -22.53 -6.88
N PRO A 215 2.80 -23.78 -6.40
CA PRO A 215 3.81 -24.72 -6.90
C PRO A 215 3.67 -25.05 -8.39
N ASP A 216 2.47 -24.92 -8.95
CA ASP A 216 2.17 -25.13 -10.37
C ASP A 216 2.36 -23.86 -11.23
N ILE A 217 2.90 -22.77 -10.66
CA ILE A 217 3.01 -21.49 -11.36
C ILE A 217 3.83 -21.61 -12.64
N ASP A 218 4.97 -22.30 -12.59
CA ASP A 218 5.86 -22.44 -13.74
C ASP A 218 5.22 -23.28 -14.87
N GLU A 219 4.33 -24.25 -14.54
CA GLU A 219 3.53 -25.00 -15.50
C GLU A 219 2.42 -24.15 -16.11
N ARG A 220 1.72 -23.35 -15.29
CA ARG A 220 0.60 -22.49 -15.70
C ARG A 220 1.02 -21.35 -16.60
N ILE A 221 2.14 -20.68 -16.31
CA ILE A 221 2.61 -19.53 -17.09
C ILE A 221 3.63 -19.93 -18.14
N GLY A 222 4.43 -20.98 -17.91
CA GLY A 222 5.46 -21.48 -18.81
C GLY A 222 6.52 -20.45 -19.21
N THR A 223 7.42 -20.85 -20.08
CA THR A 223 8.37 -19.93 -20.71
C THR A 223 7.67 -19.09 -21.77
N GLY A 224 7.98 -17.78 -21.79
CA GLY A 224 7.43 -16.86 -22.78
C GLY A 224 8.52 -16.14 -23.57
N TRP A 225 8.14 -15.08 -24.28
CA TRP A 225 9.04 -14.34 -25.15
C TRP A 225 9.18 -12.89 -24.72
N PHE A 226 10.41 -12.42 -24.60
CA PHE A 226 10.68 -11.00 -24.72
C PHE A 226 10.47 -10.58 -26.17
N VAL A 227 9.76 -9.47 -26.37
CA VAL A 227 9.47 -8.91 -27.69
C VAL A 227 9.80 -7.41 -27.74
N ASP A 228 10.10 -6.90 -28.91
CA ASP A 228 10.17 -5.46 -29.12
C ASP A 228 8.77 -4.84 -29.39
N SER A 229 8.72 -3.53 -29.65
CA SER A 229 7.48 -2.80 -29.96
C SER A 229 6.81 -3.22 -31.28
N LYS A 230 7.53 -3.93 -32.16
CA LYS A 230 7.03 -4.50 -33.42
C LYS A 230 6.61 -5.94 -33.28
N GLY A 231 6.82 -6.56 -32.10
CA GLY A 231 6.51 -7.97 -31.84
C GLY A 231 7.63 -8.95 -32.24
N LEU A 232 8.81 -8.46 -32.61
CA LEU A 232 9.96 -9.31 -32.90
C LEU A 232 10.45 -9.96 -31.60
N LYS A 233 10.66 -11.27 -31.64
CA LYS A 233 11.19 -12.04 -30.51
C LYS A 233 12.66 -11.70 -30.26
N LEU A 234 12.97 -11.30 -29.03
CA LEU A 234 14.32 -10.93 -28.59
C LEU A 234 15.03 -12.06 -27.83
N GLY A 235 14.25 -12.89 -27.13
CA GLY A 235 14.73 -14.01 -26.30
C GLY A 235 13.60 -14.58 -25.48
N GLN A 236 13.87 -15.67 -24.75
CA GLN A 236 12.90 -16.29 -23.86
C GLN A 236 13.00 -15.74 -22.44
N HIS A 237 11.88 -15.77 -21.70
CA HIS A 237 11.80 -15.48 -20.29
C HIS A 237 11.10 -16.61 -19.50
N LYS A 238 11.29 -16.63 -18.19
CA LYS A 238 10.79 -17.70 -17.28
C LYS A 238 9.29 -17.65 -17.00
N GLY A 239 8.56 -16.66 -17.49
CA GLY A 239 7.14 -16.45 -17.28
C GLY A 239 6.83 -14.98 -16.97
N PHE A 240 5.73 -14.46 -17.49
CA PHE A 240 5.38 -13.03 -17.42
C PHE A 240 5.21 -12.51 -15.98
N ALA A 241 4.76 -13.36 -15.05
CA ALA A 241 4.51 -12.97 -13.64
C ALA A 241 5.79 -12.58 -12.87
N TYR A 242 6.96 -12.89 -13.40
CA TYR A 242 8.25 -12.58 -12.78
C TYR A 242 8.81 -11.20 -13.19
N TYR A 243 8.01 -10.39 -13.87
CA TYR A 243 8.43 -9.08 -14.38
C TYR A 243 7.45 -7.97 -13.97
N THR A 244 7.99 -6.75 -13.88
CA THR A 244 7.22 -5.56 -13.52
C THR A 244 7.51 -4.44 -14.53
N ILE A 245 6.53 -3.63 -14.89
CA ILE A 245 6.70 -2.48 -15.78
C ILE A 245 7.73 -1.51 -15.19
N GLY A 246 8.67 -1.05 -16.02
CA GLY A 246 9.80 -0.22 -15.62
C GLY A 246 11.01 -1.01 -15.11
N GLN A 247 10.93 -2.33 -14.96
CA GLN A 247 12.06 -3.16 -14.56
C GLN A 247 13.17 -3.11 -15.61
N ARG A 248 14.42 -2.87 -15.15
CA ARG A 248 15.63 -2.87 -15.97
C ARG A 248 16.59 -3.99 -15.62
N LYS A 249 16.72 -4.31 -14.32
CA LYS A 249 17.64 -5.33 -13.81
C LYS A 249 16.98 -6.71 -13.76
N GLY A 250 17.78 -7.78 -13.84
CA GLY A 250 17.27 -9.14 -13.69
C GLY A 250 16.43 -9.63 -14.90
N LEU A 251 16.60 -9.03 -16.09
CA LEU A 251 15.93 -9.50 -17.29
C LEU A 251 16.61 -10.75 -17.91
N GLU A 252 17.85 -11.02 -17.54
CA GLU A 252 18.64 -12.18 -18.01
C GLU A 252 18.73 -12.28 -19.55
N ILE A 253 18.73 -11.13 -20.23
CA ILE A 253 18.85 -11.02 -21.68
C ILE A 253 19.93 -10.01 -22.06
N ALA A 254 20.80 -10.37 -23.02
CA ALA A 254 21.86 -9.50 -23.51
C ALA A 254 21.42 -8.80 -24.82
N LEU A 255 21.06 -7.52 -24.72
CA LEU A 255 20.63 -6.72 -25.86
C LEU A 255 21.68 -5.70 -26.32
N GLY A 256 22.86 -5.66 -25.68
CA GLY A 256 23.91 -4.66 -25.98
C GLY A 256 23.58 -3.22 -25.61
N ARG A 257 22.36 -2.96 -25.06
CA ARG A 257 21.89 -1.66 -24.59
C ARG A 257 20.97 -1.82 -23.39
N PRO A 258 20.78 -0.78 -22.55
CA PRO A 258 19.78 -0.79 -21.50
C PRO A 258 18.37 -0.98 -22.10
N ALA A 259 17.60 -1.91 -21.50
CA ALA A 259 16.21 -2.13 -21.86
C ALA A 259 15.32 -2.18 -20.62
N TYR A 260 14.07 -1.79 -20.79
CA TYR A 260 13.07 -1.71 -19.74
C TYR A 260 11.83 -2.50 -20.13
N VAL A 261 11.18 -3.11 -19.16
CA VAL A 261 9.85 -3.72 -19.35
C VAL A 261 8.84 -2.60 -19.62
N LEU A 262 8.28 -2.59 -20.81
CA LEU A 262 7.28 -1.59 -21.23
C LEU A 262 5.85 -2.09 -21.03
N LYS A 263 5.62 -3.37 -21.28
CA LYS A 263 4.29 -3.98 -21.23
C LYS A 263 4.39 -5.47 -20.94
N ILE A 264 3.44 -5.98 -20.17
CA ILE A 264 3.24 -7.39 -19.90
C ILE A 264 1.92 -7.81 -20.55
N ASN A 265 1.92 -8.92 -21.28
CA ASN A 265 0.74 -9.51 -21.87
C ASN A 265 0.58 -10.97 -21.42
N PRO A 266 -0.22 -11.24 -20.39
CA PRO A 266 -0.42 -12.59 -19.89
C PRO A 266 -1.00 -13.56 -20.92
N ALA A 267 -1.99 -13.10 -21.72
CA ALA A 267 -2.67 -13.94 -22.70
C ALA A 267 -1.73 -14.48 -23.80
N LYS A 268 -0.66 -13.74 -24.12
CA LYS A 268 0.34 -14.14 -25.12
C LYS A 268 1.63 -14.63 -24.46
N ASN A 269 1.73 -14.60 -23.15
CA ASN A 269 2.94 -14.83 -22.38
C ASN A 269 4.14 -14.06 -22.96
N THR A 270 3.97 -12.75 -23.15
CA THR A 270 5.01 -11.87 -23.71
C THR A 270 5.30 -10.69 -22.79
N VAL A 271 6.59 -10.34 -22.70
CA VAL A 271 7.10 -9.16 -22.01
C VAL A 271 7.78 -8.27 -23.04
N MET A 272 7.18 -7.09 -23.25
CA MET A 272 7.71 -6.12 -24.24
C MET A 272 8.85 -5.33 -23.60
N LEU A 273 9.97 -5.26 -24.30
CA LEU A 273 11.15 -4.48 -23.91
C LEU A 273 11.36 -3.28 -24.83
N GLY A 274 11.86 -2.20 -24.27
CA GLY A 274 12.20 -1.01 -25.04
C GLY A 274 13.00 0.02 -24.23
N ASP A 275 13.09 1.23 -24.73
CA ASP A 275 13.87 2.31 -24.14
C ASP A 275 13.07 3.07 -23.07
N ALA A 276 13.77 3.79 -22.18
CA ALA A 276 13.16 4.56 -21.09
C ALA A 276 12.13 5.61 -21.58
N GLU A 277 12.37 6.23 -22.72
CA GLU A 277 11.45 7.21 -23.31
C GLU A 277 10.06 6.61 -23.63
N GLN A 278 10.00 5.33 -23.95
CA GLN A 278 8.75 4.62 -24.25
C GLN A 278 7.91 4.30 -23.01
N LEU A 279 8.46 4.52 -21.80
CA LEU A 279 7.73 4.41 -20.55
C LEU A 279 6.94 5.67 -20.20
N LYS A 280 7.20 6.79 -20.88
CA LYS A 280 6.50 8.06 -20.64
C LYS A 280 5.03 7.96 -21.03
N ALA A 281 4.19 8.60 -20.24
CA ALA A 281 2.75 8.61 -20.43
C ALA A 281 2.17 10.00 -20.15
N GLU A 282 1.24 10.43 -20.98
CA GLU A 282 0.45 11.66 -20.80
C GLU A 282 -0.85 11.40 -20.02
N TYR A 283 -1.34 10.17 -20.09
CA TYR A 283 -2.59 9.76 -19.48
C TYR A 283 -2.43 8.44 -18.71
N MET A 284 -3.32 8.22 -17.76
CA MET A 284 -3.42 6.98 -16.98
C MET A 284 -4.89 6.67 -16.71
N LEU A 285 -5.27 5.41 -16.92
CA LEU A 285 -6.57 4.88 -16.51
C LEU A 285 -6.47 4.32 -15.11
N VAL A 286 -7.44 4.67 -14.26
CA VAL A 286 -7.55 4.23 -12.85
C VAL A 286 -8.92 3.59 -12.66
N GLU A 287 -8.97 2.48 -11.94
CA GLU A 287 -10.15 1.68 -11.63
C GLU A 287 -10.29 1.42 -10.11
N ASP A 288 -11.44 0.90 -9.67
CA ASP A 288 -11.73 0.60 -8.26
C ASP A 288 -11.41 1.79 -7.34
N ILE A 289 -12.00 2.94 -7.67
CA ILE A 289 -11.74 4.21 -7.00
C ILE A 289 -12.42 4.28 -5.62
N ASN A 290 -11.73 4.89 -4.67
CA ASN A 290 -12.27 5.35 -3.39
C ASN A 290 -11.95 6.83 -3.24
N VAL A 291 -12.93 7.69 -3.45
CA VAL A 291 -12.81 9.15 -3.43
C VAL A 291 -13.73 9.69 -2.36
N ILE A 292 -13.21 10.56 -1.50
CA ILE A 292 -13.94 11.10 -0.35
C ILE A 292 -15.03 12.06 -0.82
N ASP A 293 -14.69 13.00 -1.70
CA ASP A 293 -15.59 13.95 -2.35
C ASP A 293 -15.16 14.10 -3.81
N LEU A 294 -15.99 13.63 -4.73
CA LEU A 294 -15.69 13.62 -6.15
C LEU A 294 -15.63 15.03 -6.74
N GLN A 295 -16.50 15.92 -6.28
CA GLN A 295 -16.50 17.31 -6.74
C GLN A 295 -15.21 18.02 -6.29
N GLU A 296 -14.82 17.84 -5.03
CA GLU A 296 -13.56 18.39 -4.51
C GLU A 296 -12.36 17.89 -5.31
N LEU A 297 -12.34 16.57 -5.66
CA LEU A 297 -11.27 15.98 -6.47
C LEU A 297 -11.19 16.61 -7.85
N GLN A 298 -12.33 16.78 -8.54
CA GLN A 298 -12.37 17.30 -9.92
C GLN A 298 -12.05 18.79 -10.00
N GLU A 299 -12.45 19.57 -9.00
CA GLU A 299 -12.28 21.02 -8.93
C GLU A 299 -10.95 21.45 -8.30
N CYS A 300 -10.16 20.50 -7.76
CA CYS A 300 -8.90 20.81 -7.07
C CYS A 300 -7.87 21.43 -8.01
N PRO A 301 -7.47 22.70 -7.82
CA PRO A 301 -6.55 23.38 -8.74
C PRO A 301 -5.11 22.84 -8.65
N ASP A 302 -4.69 22.42 -7.46
CA ASP A 302 -3.35 21.94 -7.13
C ASP A 302 -3.29 20.40 -7.05
N LEU A 303 -4.23 19.71 -7.73
CA LEU A 303 -4.31 18.25 -7.70
C LEU A 303 -3.00 17.62 -8.19
N SER A 304 -2.50 16.70 -7.40
CA SER A 304 -1.35 15.86 -7.75
C SER A 304 -1.63 14.38 -7.47
N VAL A 305 -0.92 13.49 -8.17
CA VAL A 305 -1.05 12.04 -8.00
C VAL A 305 0.30 11.40 -7.72
N ARG A 306 0.36 10.48 -6.76
CA ARG A 306 1.47 9.54 -6.61
C ARG A 306 1.06 8.20 -7.23
N ILE A 307 1.93 7.67 -8.07
CA ILE A 307 1.72 6.39 -8.79
C ILE A 307 2.54 5.23 -8.22
N ARG A 308 3.35 5.51 -7.20
CA ARG A 308 4.15 4.56 -6.39
C ARG A 308 4.43 5.18 -5.03
N TYR A 309 4.63 4.38 -4.02
CA TYR A 309 4.88 4.82 -2.64
C TYR A 309 5.95 5.91 -2.54
N ARG A 310 7.12 5.71 -3.15
CA ARG A 310 8.24 6.66 -3.09
C ARG A 310 8.34 7.62 -4.27
N SER A 311 7.30 7.67 -5.14
CA SER A 311 7.30 8.63 -6.25
C SER A 311 7.00 10.04 -5.76
N ARG A 312 7.57 11.03 -6.47
CA ARG A 312 7.17 12.42 -6.27
C ARG A 312 5.73 12.60 -6.75
N PRO A 313 4.94 13.45 -6.09
CA PRO A 313 3.62 13.84 -6.60
C PRO A 313 3.75 14.48 -7.99
N ILE A 314 2.89 14.06 -8.91
CA ILE A 314 2.87 14.57 -10.29
C ILE A 314 1.61 15.41 -10.43
N PRO A 315 1.68 16.71 -10.81
CA PRO A 315 0.50 17.53 -11.07
C PRO A 315 -0.38 16.91 -12.16
N CYS A 316 -1.69 16.85 -11.91
CA CYS A 316 -2.62 16.20 -12.84
C CYS A 316 -4.00 16.86 -12.86
N GLN A 317 -4.84 16.36 -13.74
CA GLN A 317 -6.29 16.56 -13.76
C GLN A 317 -6.96 15.21 -13.86
N VAL A 318 -8.18 15.10 -13.35
CA VAL A 318 -8.97 13.88 -13.42
C VAL A 318 -10.26 14.11 -14.18
N ILE A 319 -10.71 13.09 -14.89
CA ILE A 319 -11.96 13.05 -15.63
C ILE A 319 -12.67 11.78 -15.20
N LEU A 320 -13.86 11.90 -14.66
CA LEU A 320 -14.70 10.76 -14.35
C LEU A 320 -15.23 10.16 -15.66
N LEU A 321 -14.97 8.88 -15.86
CA LEU A 321 -15.51 8.13 -17.02
C LEU A 321 -16.83 7.46 -16.67
N ASP A 322 -16.89 6.84 -15.51
CA ASP A 322 -18.06 6.20 -14.88
C ASP A 322 -17.83 6.07 -13.36
N GLU A 323 -18.75 5.42 -12.64
CA GLU A 323 -18.70 5.29 -11.17
C GLU A 323 -17.44 4.60 -10.63
N GLY A 324 -16.73 3.83 -11.45
CA GLY A 324 -15.55 3.06 -11.04
C GLY A 324 -14.24 3.48 -11.68
N HIS A 325 -14.25 4.41 -12.67
CA HIS A 325 -13.09 4.70 -13.47
C HIS A 325 -12.79 6.20 -13.63
N LEU A 326 -11.52 6.54 -13.49
CA LEU A 326 -11.00 7.88 -13.76
C LEU A 326 -9.97 7.83 -14.89
N LEU A 327 -10.03 8.82 -15.79
CA LEU A 327 -8.93 9.15 -16.67
C LEU A 327 -8.12 10.28 -16.06
N VAL A 328 -6.85 10.02 -15.79
CA VAL A 328 -5.89 10.99 -15.26
C VAL A 328 -5.09 11.57 -16.43
N LYS A 329 -5.07 12.89 -16.55
CA LYS A 329 -4.20 13.63 -17.47
C LYS A 329 -3.07 14.25 -16.66
N PHE A 330 -1.85 13.88 -16.96
CA PHE A 330 -0.67 14.45 -16.31
C PHE A 330 -0.36 15.85 -16.85
N LYS A 331 0.04 16.77 -15.98
CA LYS A 331 0.53 18.11 -16.33
C LYS A 331 2.08 18.18 -16.35
N ALA A 332 2.74 17.09 -16.00
CA ALA A 332 4.20 16.93 -16.01
C ALA A 332 4.55 15.50 -16.46
N GLU A 333 5.83 15.22 -16.66
CA GLU A 333 6.29 13.90 -17.10
C GLU A 333 5.94 12.81 -16.08
N ALA A 334 5.22 11.79 -16.52
CA ALA A 334 4.94 10.55 -15.81
C ALA A 334 5.57 9.37 -16.55
N SER A 335 6.02 8.37 -15.82
CA SER A 335 6.73 7.24 -16.42
C SER A 335 6.43 5.95 -15.69
N ALA A 336 6.47 4.84 -16.42
CA ALA A 336 6.30 3.49 -15.90
C ALA A 336 4.96 3.30 -15.15
N ILE A 337 3.87 3.65 -15.82
CA ILE A 337 2.50 3.42 -15.32
C ILE A 337 2.28 1.92 -15.17
N THR A 338 2.16 1.45 -13.94
CA THR A 338 2.21 0.03 -13.60
C THR A 338 0.84 -0.45 -13.13
N PRO A 339 0.10 -1.27 -13.89
CA PRO A 339 -1.18 -1.84 -13.48
C PRO A 339 -1.08 -2.61 -12.16
N GLY A 340 -2.07 -2.43 -11.27
CA GLY A 340 -2.11 -3.01 -9.93
C GLY A 340 -1.48 -2.15 -8.83
N GLN A 341 -0.65 -1.16 -9.19
CA GLN A 341 -0.20 -0.15 -8.24
C GLN A 341 -1.30 0.89 -7.99
N SER A 342 -1.19 1.62 -6.88
CA SER A 342 -2.15 2.68 -6.54
C SER A 342 -1.81 3.99 -7.24
N ALA A 343 -2.86 4.68 -7.66
CA ALA A 343 -2.86 6.10 -7.99
C ALA A 343 -3.52 6.84 -6.81
N VAL A 344 -2.77 7.60 -6.03
CA VAL A 344 -3.28 8.30 -4.84
C VAL A 344 -3.26 9.80 -5.09
N PHE A 345 -4.40 10.45 -4.93
CA PHE A 345 -4.62 11.85 -5.24
C PHE A 345 -4.45 12.72 -4.01
N TYR A 346 -3.70 13.81 -4.18
CA TYR A 346 -3.36 14.73 -3.08
C TYR A 346 -3.69 16.19 -3.43
N ASP A 347 -4.20 16.90 -2.43
CA ASP A 347 -4.22 18.36 -2.35
C ASP A 347 -3.29 18.79 -1.22
N LYS A 348 -2.10 19.33 -1.53
CA LYS A 348 -1.13 19.85 -0.55
C LYS A 348 -0.84 18.89 0.62
N GLY A 349 -0.75 17.60 0.33
CA GLY A 349 -0.50 16.55 1.32
C GLY A 349 -1.76 15.88 1.89
N ARG A 350 -2.95 16.42 1.67
CA ARG A 350 -4.21 15.80 2.02
C ARG A 350 -4.63 14.78 0.94
N VAL A 351 -4.93 13.57 1.35
CA VAL A 351 -5.42 12.50 0.47
C VAL A 351 -6.90 12.75 0.15
N LEU A 352 -7.21 13.01 -1.13
CA LEU A 352 -8.59 13.17 -1.59
C LEU A 352 -9.21 11.84 -2.00
N GLY A 353 -8.40 10.82 -2.22
CA GLY A 353 -8.80 9.48 -2.61
C GLY A 353 -7.73 8.79 -3.43
N GLY A 354 -8.10 7.69 -4.06
CA GLY A 354 -7.22 6.91 -4.91
C GLY A 354 -7.99 5.87 -5.72
N GLY A 355 -7.22 5.06 -6.45
CA GLY A 355 -7.71 3.89 -7.18
C GLY A 355 -6.54 3.04 -7.61
N PHE A 356 -6.81 1.88 -8.21
CA PHE A 356 -5.76 1.07 -8.79
C PHE A 356 -5.49 1.47 -10.24
N ILE A 357 -4.23 1.48 -10.62
CA ILE A 357 -3.83 1.71 -12.00
C ILE A 357 -4.31 0.51 -12.82
N ALA A 358 -5.18 0.78 -13.80
CA ALA A 358 -5.73 -0.23 -14.70
C ALA A 358 -4.76 -0.59 -15.83
N PHE A 359 -5.07 -1.61 -16.61
CA PHE A 359 -4.40 -1.83 -17.88
C PHE A 359 -4.69 -0.67 -18.83
N GLN A 360 -3.65 -0.13 -19.48
CA GLN A 360 -3.74 1.05 -20.33
C GLN A 360 -4.22 0.74 -21.76
N GLN A 361 -4.89 -0.41 -21.96
CA GLN A 361 -5.45 -0.80 -23.26
C GLN A 361 -6.70 0.03 -23.56
N GLY A 362 -6.80 0.54 -24.81
CA GLY A 362 -7.96 1.32 -25.22
C GLY A 362 -7.99 2.78 -24.74
N ILE A 363 -7.01 3.24 -23.99
CA ILE A 363 -6.97 4.60 -23.42
C ILE A 363 -7.10 5.69 -24.53
N LYS A 364 -6.51 5.48 -25.71
CA LYS A 364 -6.63 6.42 -26.85
C LYS A 364 -8.07 6.56 -27.34
N LYS A 365 -8.83 5.45 -27.34
CA LYS A 365 -10.25 5.47 -27.72
C LYS A 365 -11.07 6.23 -26.69
N LEU A 366 -10.83 5.98 -25.39
CA LEU A 366 -11.49 6.68 -24.28
C LEU A 366 -11.21 8.20 -24.31
N ILE A 367 -10.00 8.60 -24.66
CA ILE A 367 -9.63 10.01 -24.82
C ILE A 367 -10.44 10.65 -25.95
N ALA A 368 -10.47 10.01 -27.13
CA ALA A 368 -11.20 10.51 -28.28
C ALA A 368 -12.72 10.65 -28.02
N GLU A 369 -13.34 9.62 -27.40
CA GLU A 369 -14.75 9.64 -27.00
C GLU A 369 -15.07 10.76 -26.01
N ASN A 370 -14.15 11.06 -25.09
CA ASN A 370 -14.33 12.15 -24.13
C ASN A 370 -14.16 13.55 -24.76
N GLU A 371 -13.25 13.69 -25.71
CA GLU A 371 -13.09 14.93 -26.47
C GLU A 371 -14.32 15.23 -27.30
N GLU A 372 -14.91 14.23 -27.98
CA GLU A 372 -16.16 14.34 -28.73
C GLU A 372 -17.32 14.78 -27.81
N ARG A 373 -17.48 14.17 -26.63
CA ARG A 373 -18.52 14.58 -25.67
C ARG A 373 -18.40 16.03 -25.23
N LYS A 374 -17.17 16.52 -24.99
CA LYS A 374 -16.94 17.94 -24.65
C LYS A 374 -17.30 18.88 -25.76
N HIS A 375 -17.03 18.53 -27.01
CA HIS A 375 -17.41 19.34 -28.17
C HIS A 375 -18.92 19.43 -28.36
N VAL A 376 -19.66 18.36 -28.16
CA VAL A 376 -21.13 18.34 -28.22
C VAL A 376 -21.74 19.21 -27.13
N LEU A 377 -21.23 19.15 -25.86
CA LEU A 377 -21.72 19.95 -24.75
C LEU A 377 -21.34 21.43 -24.81
N SER A 378 -20.29 21.81 -25.56
CA SER A 378 -19.90 23.21 -25.79
C SER A 378 -20.62 23.85 -26.98
N SER A 379 -21.36 23.06 -27.76
CA SER A 379 -22.09 23.49 -28.96
C SER A 379 -23.60 23.61 -28.70
N THR A 380 -24.07 23.27 -27.51
CA THR A 380 -25.43 23.44 -26.99
C THR A 380 -25.48 24.54 -25.93
#